data_364ebdefd1c859c971f45148b7c0b1e4
#
_entry.id   364ebdefd1c859c971f45148b7c0b1e4
#
_cell.length_a   1.000
_cell.length_b   1.000
_cell.length_c   1.000
_cell.angle_alpha   90.00
_cell.angle_beta   90.00
_cell.angle_gamma   90.00
#
_symmetry.space_group_name_H-M   'P 1'
#
loop_
_entity.id
_entity.type
_entity.pdbx_description
1 polymer ?
#
loop_
_entity_poly.entity_id
_entity_poly.type
_entity_poly.pdbx_seq_one_letter_code
_entity_poly.pdbx_strand_id
1 'polypeptide(L)'
;MTVFKCYMKILRQNIGMIIIYLGIFFSVALVMQMAAGKSENSLYANASINIGVVQEDQGVLAQGFIDYLDSIHNVILMKKDPEALQENLFYRNVEYIVQIPADFYETCLLKNEPLKVTKVPGSYSSYYVDQQISSYINTIRTYLAAGFSQEEAIQGVKTEVHEPVTKLYSDSASSDQVPYIYYFRYIPYLFLGALCYTMGYILM
;
A
#
# COMPACT_ATOMS: atom_id res chain seq x y z
N MET A 1 15.08 51.65 -2.61
CA MET A 1 13.98 51.47 -3.58
C MET A 1 14.38 51.38 -5.05
N THR A 2 15.62 51.62 -5.40
CA THR A 2 16.13 51.57 -6.80
C THR A 2 16.26 50.15 -7.32
N VAL A 3 16.71 49.19 -6.50
CA VAL A 3 16.91 47.76 -6.90
C VAL A 3 15.61 47.11 -7.33
N PHE A 4 14.53 47.32 -6.58
CA PHE A 4 13.22 46.73 -6.92
C PHE A 4 12.66 47.28 -8.26
N LYS A 5 12.84 48.57 -8.50
CA LYS A 5 12.43 49.18 -9.77
C LYS A 5 13.21 48.65 -10.96
N CYS A 6 14.52 48.42 -10.81
CA CYS A 6 15.36 47.79 -11.85
C CYS A 6 14.92 46.36 -12.08
N TYR A 7 14.68 45.57 -11.04
CA TYR A 7 14.19 44.19 -11.15
C TYR A 7 12.85 44.14 -11.91
N MET A 8 11.88 44.96 -11.55
CA MET A 8 10.61 45.03 -12.24
C MET A 8 10.73 45.48 -13.71
N LYS A 9 11.68 46.31 -14.04
CA LYS A 9 11.94 46.72 -15.43
C LYS A 9 12.50 45.54 -16.25
N ILE A 10 13.44 44.78 -15.69
CA ILE A 10 14.00 43.59 -16.33
C ILE A 10 12.92 42.51 -16.50
N LEU A 11 12.10 42.29 -15.48
CA LEU A 11 10.98 41.33 -15.53
C LEU A 11 10.00 41.70 -16.65
N ARG A 12 9.66 42.97 -16.78
CA ARG A 12 8.73 43.47 -17.80
C ARG A 12 9.32 43.39 -19.22
N GLN A 13 10.64 43.48 -19.37
CA GLN A 13 11.33 43.35 -20.62
C GLN A 13 11.38 41.88 -21.10
N ASN A 14 11.40 40.91 -20.17
CA ASN A 14 11.47 39.48 -20.43
C ASN A 14 10.13 38.75 -20.20
N ILE A 15 9.02 39.48 -20.19
CA ILE A 15 7.68 38.93 -19.88
C ILE A 15 7.27 37.81 -20.85
N GLY A 16 7.72 37.88 -22.11
CA GLY A 16 7.47 36.83 -23.10
C GLY A 16 8.08 35.48 -22.72
N MET A 17 9.31 35.49 -22.22
CA MET A 17 9.96 34.26 -21.71
C MET A 17 9.23 33.69 -20.51
N ILE A 18 8.81 34.55 -19.59
CA ILE A 18 8.06 34.14 -18.38
C ILE A 18 6.74 33.48 -18.76
N ILE A 19 6.01 34.05 -19.75
CA ILE A 19 4.76 33.49 -20.24
C ILE A 19 4.99 32.11 -20.87
N ILE A 20 6.07 31.91 -21.64
CA ILE A 20 6.40 30.62 -22.24
C ILE A 20 6.66 29.57 -21.14
N TYR A 21 7.47 29.90 -20.12
CA TYR A 21 7.73 29.01 -19.00
C TYR A 21 6.46 28.66 -18.21
N LEU A 22 5.62 29.64 -17.94
CA LEU A 22 4.31 29.44 -17.32
C LEU A 22 3.41 28.52 -18.16
N GLY A 23 3.40 28.71 -19.48
CA GLY A 23 2.65 27.88 -20.41
C GLY A 23 3.11 26.41 -20.40
N ILE A 24 4.43 26.19 -20.44
CA ILE A 24 5.01 24.84 -20.32
C ILE A 24 4.66 24.21 -18.97
N PHE A 25 4.75 24.99 -17.90
CA PHE A 25 4.42 24.51 -16.57
C PHE A 25 2.94 24.08 -16.45
N PHE A 26 2.03 24.92 -16.90
CA PHE A 26 0.60 24.59 -16.88
C PHE A 26 0.27 23.40 -17.79
N SER A 27 0.91 23.28 -18.96
CA SER A 27 0.69 22.14 -19.84
C SER A 27 1.15 20.83 -19.22
N VAL A 28 2.33 20.79 -18.57
CA VAL A 28 2.85 19.61 -17.87
C VAL A 28 1.96 19.27 -16.67
N ALA A 29 1.52 20.26 -15.91
CA ALA A 29 0.62 20.05 -14.79
C ALA A 29 -0.72 19.45 -15.23
N LEU A 30 -1.30 19.95 -16.33
CA LEU A 30 -2.53 19.41 -16.92
C LEU A 30 -2.35 17.96 -17.42
N VAL A 31 -1.26 17.67 -18.12
CA VAL A 31 -0.97 16.30 -18.59
C VAL A 31 -0.80 15.34 -17.41
N MET A 32 -0.06 15.76 -16.37
CA MET A 32 0.08 14.96 -15.15
C MET A 32 -1.26 14.74 -14.43
N GLN A 33 -2.13 15.75 -14.40
CA GLN A 33 -3.45 15.63 -13.79
C GLN A 33 -4.36 14.67 -14.59
N MET A 34 -4.31 14.73 -15.92
CA MET A 34 -5.06 13.80 -16.78
C MET A 34 -4.51 12.36 -16.68
N ALA A 35 -3.20 12.19 -16.52
CA ALA A 35 -2.58 10.89 -16.31
C ALA A 35 -2.86 10.31 -14.90
N ALA A 36 -2.84 11.15 -13.88
CA ALA A 36 -3.16 10.76 -12.50
C ALA A 36 -4.65 10.44 -12.30
N GLY A 37 -5.56 11.13 -12.99
CA GLY A 37 -7.00 10.87 -12.93
C GLY A 37 -7.43 9.52 -13.53
N LYS A 38 -6.54 8.83 -14.25
CA LYS A 38 -6.75 7.46 -14.74
C LYS A 38 -6.18 6.38 -13.81
N SER A 39 -5.47 6.76 -12.78
CA SER A 39 -5.04 5.83 -11.73
C SER A 39 -6.26 5.57 -10.83
N GLU A 40 -7.06 4.58 -11.22
CA GLU A 40 -8.10 4.01 -10.36
C GLU A 40 -7.53 3.81 -8.96
N ASN A 41 -8.19 4.37 -7.97
CA ASN A 41 -8.20 4.07 -6.52
C ASN A 41 -7.16 3.06 -5.97
N SER A 42 -5.91 3.12 -6.42
CA SER A 42 -4.87 2.19 -5.99
C SER A 42 -4.23 2.57 -4.65
N LEU A 43 -4.76 3.58 -3.94
CA LEU A 43 -4.28 3.93 -2.60
C LEU A 43 -4.59 2.85 -1.55
N TYR A 44 -5.48 1.90 -1.88
CA TYR A 44 -5.79 0.71 -1.08
C TYR A 44 -6.07 -0.52 -1.97
N ALA A 45 -5.55 -0.59 -3.18
CA ALA A 45 -5.48 -1.88 -3.84
C ALA A 45 -4.59 -2.75 -2.96
N ASN A 46 -5.20 -3.74 -2.32
CA ASN A 46 -4.47 -4.79 -1.63
C ASN A 46 -3.44 -5.32 -2.62
N ALA A 47 -2.17 -4.93 -2.46
CA ALA A 47 -1.12 -5.47 -3.30
C ALA A 47 -1.09 -6.97 -3.03
N SER A 48 -1.72 -7.74 -3.93
CA SER A 48 -1.67 -9.19 -3.87
C SER A 48 -0.21 -9.60 -4.01
N ILE A 49 0.28 -10.37 -3.06
CA ILE A 49 1.63 -10.92 -3.07
C ILE A 49 1.58 -12.45 -3.12
N ASN A 50 2.69 -13.05 -3.51
CA ASN A 50 2.82 -14.49 -3.48
C ASN A 50 3.17 -14.96 -2.06
N ILE A 51 2.29 -15.75 -1.45
CA ILE A 51 2.46 -16.31 -0.11
C ILE A 51 2.68 -17.82 -0.21
N GLY A 52 3.82 -18.29 0.28
CA GLY A 52 4.08 -19.71 0.48
C GLY A 52 3.39 -20.22 1.75
N VAL A 53 2.60 -21.26 1.66
CA VAL A 53 1.95 -21.89 2.81
C VAL A 53 2.46 -23.32 2.98
N VAL A 54 3.02 -23.61 4.14
CA VAL A 54 3.40 -24.96 4.57
C VAL A 54 2.31 -25.45 5.51
N GLN A 55 1.45 -26.35 5.02
CA GLN A 55 0.32 -26.88 5.77
C GLN A 55 0.69 -28.20 6.42
N GLU A 56 0.60 -28.30 7.75
CA GLU A 56 0.73 -29.55 8.51
C GLU A 56 -0.60 -30.00 9.13
N ASP A 57 -1.56 -29.07 9.32
CA ASP A 57 -2.91 -29.32 9.83
C ASP A 57 -3.92 -29.37 8.69
N GLN A 58 -4.80 -30.39 8.68
CA GLN A 58 -5.92 -30.54 7.74
C GLN A 58 -7.28 -30.17 8.38
N GLY A 59 -7.27 -29.56 9.54
CA GLY A 59 -8.49 -29.13 10.24
C GLY A 59 -9.26 -28.04 9.47
N VAL A 60 -10.55 -27.93 9.81
CA VAL A 60 -11.46 -26.96 9.16
C VAL A 60 -10.96 -25.52 9.33
N LEU A 61 -10.41 -25.17 10.50
CA LEU A 61 -9.86 -23.83 10.77
C LEU A 61 -8.58 -23.54 9.98
N ALA A 62 -7.70 -24.54 9.81
CA ALA A 62 -6.50 -24.40 9.00
C ALA A 62 -6.85 -24.18 7.52
N GLN A 63 -7.83 -24.95 7.01
CA GLN A 63 -8.31 -24.77 5.64
C GLN A 63 -9.00 -23.40 5.47
N GLY A 64 -9.84 -22.99 6.43
CA GLY A 64 -10.47 -21.68 6.41
C GLY A 64 -9.46 -20.52 6.42
N PHE A 65 -8.33 -20.69 7.10
CA PHE A 65 -7.23 -19.73 7.07
C PHE A 65 -6.54 -19.65 5.70
N ILE A 66 -6.30 -20.79 5.06
CA ILE A 66 -5.74 -20.84 3.71
C ILE A 66 -6.68 -20.18 2.72
N ASP A 67 -7.99 -20.51 2.76
CA ASP A 67 -9.01 -19.89 1.90
C ASP A 67 -9.09 -18.38 2.08
N TYR A 68 -8.94 -17.90 3.33
CA TYR A 68 -8.88 -16.47 3.63
C TYR A 68 -7.67 -15.82 2.97
N LEU A 69 -6.48 -16.39 3.10
CA LEU A 69 -5.28 -15.87 2.45
C LEU A 69 -5.39 -15.89 0.93
N ASP A 70 -5.96 -16.96 0.34
CA ASP A 70 -6.14 -17.08 -1.10
C ASP A 70 -7.16 -16.09 -1.68
N SER A 71 -8.11 -15.64 -0.85
CA SER A 71 -9.08 -14.61 -1.25
C SER A 71 -8.44 -13.22 -1.46
N ILE A 72 -7.28 -12.97 -0.86
CA ILE A 72 -6.61 -11.65 -0.85
C ILE A 72 -5.28 -11.70 -1.60
N HIS A 73 -4.58 -12.82 -1.53
CA HIS A 73 -3.23 -13.03 -2.03
C HIS A 73 -3.16 -14.24 -2.96
N ASN A 74 -2.03 -14.45 -3.61
CA ASN A 74 -1.77 -15.64 -4.40
C ASN A 74 -1.08 -16.69 -3.52
N VAL A 75 -1.80 -17.72 -3.09
CA VAL A 75 -1.31 -18.77 -2.19
C VAL A 75 -0.65 -19.90 -2.98
N ILE A 76 0.58 -20.24 -2.59
CA ILE A 76 1.37 -21.34 -3.15
C ILE A 76 1.61 -22.36 -2.04
N LEU A 77 1.00 -23.54 -2.14
CA LEU A 77 1.23 -24.63 -1.20
C LEU A 77 2.65 -25.19 -1.39
N MET A 78 3.39 -25.27 -0.31
CA MET A 78 4.78 -25.70 -0.31
C MET A 78 5.00 -26.85 0.66
N LYS A 79 5.98 -27.71 0.35
CA LYS A 79 6.43 -28.76 1.27
C LYS A 79 7.35 -28.15 2.34
N LYS A 80 7.40 -28.80 3.50
CA LYS A 80 8.31 -28.44 4.60
C LYS A 80 9.75 -28.88 4.26
N ASP A 81 10.34 -28.22 3.29
CA ASP A 81 11.74 -28.42 2.90
C ASP A 81 12.48 -27.08 3.08
N PRO A 82 13.40 -26.98 4.09
CA PRO A 82 14.08 -25.73 4.40
C PRO A 82 14.85 -25.15 3.21
N GLU A 83 15.48 -25.99 2.38
CA GLU A 83 16.26 -25.54 1.22
C GLU A 83 15.33 -24.95 0.17
N ALA A 84 14.25 -25.64 -0.20
CA ALA A 84 13.27 -25.17 -1.15
C ALA A 84 12.54 -23.89 -0.67
N LEU A 85 12.24 -23.77 0.62
CA LEU A 85 11.63 -22.58 1.20
C LEU A 85 12.57 -21.37 1.10
N GLN A 86 13.85 -21.57 1.44
CA GLN A 86 14.85 -20.52 1.35
C GLN A 86 15.09 -20.09 -0.11
N GLU A 87 15.18 -21.03 -1.02
CA GLU A 87 15.36 -20.77 -2.45
C GLU A 87 14.20 -19.94 -3.03
N ASN A 88 12.96 -20.32 -2.75
CA ASN A 88 11.78 -19.59 -3.23
C ASN A 88 11.70 -18.15 -2.67
N LEU A 89 12.12 -17.97 -1.43
CA LEU A 89 12.19 -16.62 -0.82
C LEU A 89 13.34 -15.79 -1.42
N PHE A 90 14.50 -16.43 -1.67
CA PHE A 90 15.67 -15.77 -2.24
C PHE A 90 15.41 -15.27 -3.66
N TYR A 91 14.82 -16.12 -4.51
CA TYR A 91 14.45 -15.72 -5.88
C TYR A 91 13.17 -14.88 -5.96
N ARG A 92 12.55 -14.55 -4.82
CA ARG A 92 11.30 -13.78 -4.74
C ARG A 92 10.13 -14.42 -5.50
N ASN A 93 10.13 -15.74 -5.65
CA ASN A 93 8.96 -16.47 -6.11
C ASN A 93 7.80 -16.34 -5.12
N VAL A 94 8.15 -16.30 -3.81
CA VAL A 94 7.26 -15.93 -2.71
C VAL A 94 7.92 -14.81 -1.88
N GLU A 95 7.11 -13.91 -1.34
CA GLU A 95 7.60 -12.81 -0.49
C GLU A 95 7.40 -13.10 1.00
N TYR A 96 6.50 -14.00 1.29
CA TYR A 96 6.09 -14.36 2.64
C TYR A 96 5.82 -15.87 2.71
N ILE A 97 6.29 -16.52 3.75
CA ILE A 97 6.04 -17.94 4.00
C ILE A 97 5.43 -18.08 5.38
N VAL A 98 4.28 -18.74 5.46
CA VAL A 98 3.62 -19.08 6.73
C VAL A 98 3.59 -20.59 6.92
N GLN A 99 3.92 -21.05 8.12
CA GLN A 99 3.89 -22.45 8.51
C GLN A 99 2.71 -22.69 9.46
N ILE A 100 1.77 -23.49 9.04
CA ILE A 100 0.60 -23.89 9.82
C ILE A 100 0.98 -25.18 10.58
N PRO A 101 1.10 -25.17 11.93
CA PRO A 101 1.45 -26.35 12.69
C PRO A 101 0.34 -27.39 12.66
N ALA A 102 0.67 -28.67 12.95
CA ALA A 102 -0.28 -29.78 12.98
C ALA A 102 -1.44 -29.57 13.96
N ASP A 103 -1.19 -28.85 15.07
CA ASP A 103 -2.16 -28.53 16.10
C ASP A 103 -2.54 -27.04 16.05
N PHE A 104 -2.96 -26.54 14.88
CA PHE A 104 -3.23 -25.12 14.64
C PHE A 104 -4.24 -24.53 15.64
N TYR A 105 -5.32 -25.26 15.93
CA TYR A 105 -6.33 -24.83 16.88
C TYR A 105 -5.78 -24.67 18.30
N GLU A 106 -5.08 -25.68 18.81
CA GLU A 106 -4.55 -25.64 20.18
C GLU A 106 -3.42 -24.63 20.32
N THR A 107 -2.49 -24.61 19.35
CA THR A 107 -1.29 -23.79 19.43
C THR A 107 -1.59 -22.33 19.19
N CYS A 108 -2.26 -22.01 18.09
CA CYS A 108 -2.46 -20.61 17.68
C CYS A 108 -3.72 -19.99 18.28
N LEU A 109 -4.80 -20.76 18.45
CA LEU A 109 -6.07 -20.19 18.91
C LEU A 109 -6.25 -20.28 20.42
N LEU A 110 -5.91 -21.40 21.08
CA LEU A 110 -6.05 -21.56 22.52
C LEU A 110 -4.84 -21.04 23.29
N LYS A 111 -3.60 -21.45 22.93
CA LYS A 111 -2.39 -21.07 23.66
C LYS A 111 -1.86 -19.69 23.27
N ASN A 112 -2.39 -19.06 22.21
CA ASN A 112 -1.95 -17.77 21.72
C ASN A 112 -0.48 -17.74 21.24
N GLU A 113 0.03 -18.86 20.77
CA GLU A 113 1.36 -18.91 20.19
C GLU A 113 1.35 -18.29 18.77
N PRO A 114 2.35 -17.46 18.43
CA PRO A 114 2.43 -16.88 17.11
C PRO A 114 2.76 -17.94 16.05
N LEU A 115 2.19 -17.79 14.85
CA LEU A 115 2.55 -18.59 13.70
C LEU A 115 4.04 -18.38 13.33
N LYS A 116 4.70 -19.45 12.91
CA LYS A 116 6.04 -19.34 12.33
C LYS A 116 5.95 -18.74 10.95
N VAL A 117 6.59 -17.60 10.76
CA VAL A 117 6.64 -16.90 9.48
C VAL A 117 8.08 -16.63 9.08
N THR A 118 8.32 -16.69 7.78
CA THR A 118 9.58 -16.27 7.17
C THR A 118 9.26 -15.29 6.07
N LYS A 119 9.90 -14.12 6.08
CA LYS A 119 9.58 -13.02 5.17
C LYS A 119 10.83 -12.33 4.66
N VAL A 120 10.69 -11.66 3.53
CA VAL A 120 11.77 -10.82 2.99
C VAL A 120 11.98 -9.61 3.89
N PRO A 121 13.20 -9.37 4.39
CA PRO A 121 13.49 -8.23 5.25
C PRO A 121 13.21 -6.90 4.55
N GLY A 122 12.56 -5.97 5.28
CA GLY A 122 12.28 -4.62 4.77
C GLY A 122 11.13 -4.50 3.76
N SER A 123 10.39 -5.57 3.52
CA SER A 123 9.20 -5.53 2.65
C SER A 123 7.99 -4.94 3.40
N TYR A 124 7.42 -3.87 2.88
CA TYR A 124 6.18 -3.27 3.43
C TYR A 124 4.98 -4.22 3.27
N SER A 125 4.90 -4.95 2.15
CA SER A 125 3.85 -5.93 1.90
C SER A 125 3.83 -7.03 2.97
N SER A 126 5.00 -7.47 3.43
CA SER A 126 5.12 -8.49 4.49
C SER A 126 4.54 -8.02 5.83
N TYR A 127 4.71 -6.74 6.20
CA TYR A 127 4.10 -6.19 7.42
C TYR A 127 2.58 -6.13 7.32
N TYR A 128 2.07 -5.84 6.14
CA TYR A 128 0.63 -5.83 5.90
C TYR A 128 0.03 -7.23 6.06
N VAL A 129 0.70 -8.26 5.53
CA VAL A 129 0.29 -9.67 5.73
C VAL A 129 0.33 -10.06 7.20
N ASP A 130 1.37 -9.67 7.96
CA ASP A 130 1.41 -9.92 9.42
C ASP A 130 0.17 -9.36 10.12
N GLN A 131 -0.24 -8.15 9.76
CA GLN A 131 -1.42 -7.50 10.35
C GLN A 131 -2.70 -8.22 9.97
N GLN A 132 -2.84 -8.65 8.71
CA GLN A 132 -3.99 -9.42 8.25
C GLN A 132 -4.10 -10.77 8.95
N ILE A 133 -3.00 -11.51 9.07
CA ILE A 133 -2.95 -12.79 9.79
C ILE A 133 -3.33 -12.59 11.26
N SER A 134 -2.77 -11.58 11.90
CA SER A 134 -3.08 -11.26 13.31
C SER A 134 -4.55 -10.89 13.49
N SER A 135 -5.10 -10.10 12.58
CA SER A 135 -6.53 -9.74 12.59
C SER A 135 -7.41 -10.97 12.43
N TYR A 136 -7.13 -11.83 11.44
CA TYR A 136 -7.86 -13.07 11.23
C TYR A 136 -7.88 -13.95 12.47
N ILE A 137 -6.70 -14.23 13.05
CA ILE A 137 -6.59 -15.07 14.24
C ILE A 137 -7.37 -14.49 15.42
N ASN A 138 -7.25 -13.18 15.65
CA ASN A 138 -7.96 -12.51 16.74
C ASN A 138 -9.49 -12.53 16.54
N THR A 139 -9.95 -12.34 15.30
CA THR A 139 -11.37 -12.41 14.99
C THR A 139 -11.90 -13.82 15.19
N ILE A 140 -11.23 -14.86 14.69
CA ILE A 140 -11.62 -16.26 14.93
C ILE A 140 -11.70 -16.57 16.43
N ARG A 141 -10.71 -16.14 17.22
CA ARG A 141 -10.72 -16.33 18.68
C ARG A 141 -11.93 -15.66 19.32
N THR A 142 -12.28 -14.46 18.89
CA THR A 142 -13.41 -13.72 19.42
C THR A 142 -14.71 -14.47 19.16
N TYR A 143 -14.92 -15.02 17.97
CA TYR A 143 -16.09 -15.85 17.64
C TYR A 143 -16.13 -17.14 18.47
N LEU A 144 -15.01 -17.84 18.59
CA LEU A 144 -14.93 -19.06 19.38
C LEU A 144 -15.16 -18.78 20.87
N ALA A 145 -14.63 -17.69 21.41
CA ALA A 145 -14.85 -17.27 22.79
C ALA A 145 -16.32 -16.87 23.06
N ALA A 146 -17.00 -16.37 22.04
CA ALA A 146 -18.44 -16.07 22.10
C ALA A 146 -19.33 -17.32 21.97
N GLY A 147 -18.74 -18.52 21.74
CA GLY A 147 -19.46 -19.79 21.70
C GLY A 147 -19.95 -20.20 20.30
N PHE A 148 -19.49 -19.54 19.25
CA PHE A 148 -19.79 -19.95 17.86
C PHE A 148 -19.02 -21.21 17.48
N SER A 149 -19.56 -22.00 16.55
CA SER A 149 -18.85 -23.13 15.96
C SER A 149 -17.70 -22.69 15.09
N GLN A 150 -16.80 -23.63 14.74
CA GLN A 150 -15.64 -23.32 13.87
C GLN A 150 -16.08 -22.83 12.49
N GLU A 151 -17.12 -23.45 11.92
CA GLU A 151 -17.68 -23.08 10.64
C GLU A 151 -18.33 -21.69 10.65
N GLU A 152 -19.08 -21.38 11.72
CA GLU A 152 -19.70 -20.06 11.89
C GLU A 152 -18.64 -18.96 12.05
N ALA A 153 -17.57 -19.24 12.80
CA ALA A 153 -16.46 -18.32 12.96
C ALA A 153 -15.77 -18.00 11.60
N ILE A 154 -15.53 -19.02 10.76
CA ILE A 154 -14.95 -18.83 9.43
C ILE A 154 -15.89 -18.00 8.54
N GLN A 155 -17.20 -18.28 8.57
CA GLN A 155 -18.16 -17.51 7.79
C GLN A 155 -18.27 -16.06 8.25
N GLY A 156 -18.21 -15.82 9.57
CA GLY A 156 -18.18 -14.48 10.14
C GLY A 156 -17.03 -13.64 9.60
N VAL A 157 -15.81 -14.20 9.59
CA VAL A 157 -14.63 -13.51 9.05
C VAL A 157 -14.76 -13.24 7.55
N LYS A 158 -15.28 -14.19 6.77
CA LYS A 158 -15.50 -13.98 5.32
C LYS A 158 -16.48 -12.85 5.06
N THR A 159 -17.49 -12.68 5.89
CA THR A 159 -18.49 -11.60 5.77
C THR A 159 -17.86 -10.24 6.10
N GLU A 160 -17.07 -10.15 7.16
CA GLU A 160 -16.39 -8.90 7.56
C GLU A 160 -15.41 -8.39 6.51
N VAL A 161 -14.68 -9.29 5.83
CA VAL A 161 -13.74 -8.93 4.76
C VAL A 161 -14.44 -8.26 3.57
N HIS A 162 -15.72 -8.55 3.34
CA HIS A 162 -16.48 -8.01 2.22
C HIS A 162 -17.30 -6.76 2.58
N GLU A 163 -17.39 -6.38 3.86
CA GLU A 163 -18.02 -5.13 4.21
C GLU A 163 -17.11 -3.96 3.83
N PRO A 164 -17.57 -3.07 2.94
CA PRO A 164 -16.80 -1.89 2.62
C PRO A 164 -16.65 -1.07 3.90
N VAL A 165 -15.41 -0.83 4.32
CA VAL A 165 -15.12 0.12 5.41
C VAL A 165 -15.86 1.41 5.10
N THR A 166 -16.95 1.67 5.81
CA THR A 166 -17.70 2.92 5.64
C THR A 166 -16.76 4.03 6.06
N LYS A 167 -16.27 4.80 5.09
CA LYS A 167 -15.42 5.94 5.39
C LYS A 167 -16.21 6.89 6.27
N LEU A 168 -15.82 6.99 7.55
CA LEU A 168 -16.42 7.89 8.55
C LEU A 168 -16.22 9.37 8.19
N TYR A 169 -15.35 9.65 7.24
CA TYR A 169 -15.17 10.97 6.66
C TYR A 169 -16.00 11.05 5.38
N SER A 170 -17.04 11.89 5.40
CA SER A 170 -17.81 12.15 4.20
C SER A 170 -16.86 12.58 3.09
N ASP A 171 -16.96 11.93 1.94
CA ASP A 171 -16.32 12.34 0.71
C ASP A 171 -16.87 13.69 0.24
N SER A 172 -16.49 14.75 0.95
CA SER A 172 -16.49 16.09 0.36
C SER A 172 -15.26 16.31 -0.53
N ALA A 173 -14.29 15.37 -0.48
CA ALA A 173 -13.22 15.27 -1.46
C ALA A 173 -13.63 14.24 -2.49
N SER A 174 -14.27 14.72 -3.59
CA SER A 174 -14.45 13.93 -4.80
C SER A 174 -13.12 13.24 -5.15
N SER A 175 -13.19 11.98 -5.60
CA SER A 175 -12.06 11.16 -6.07
C SER A 175 -11.17 11.84 -7.14
N ASP A 176 -11.56 13.02 -7.61
CA ASP A 176 -10.84 13.85 -8.57
C ASP A 176 -9.81 14.80 -7.92
N GLN A 177 -9.71 14.84 -6.61
CA GLN A 177 -8.67 15.64 -5.97
C GLN A 177 -7.36 14.86 -5.99
N VAL A 178 -6.57 15.08 -7.05
CA VAL A 178 -5.13 14.83 -7.05
C VAL A 178 -4.60 15.35 -5.72
N PRO A 179 -3.95 14.52 -4.90
CA PRO A 179 -3.55 14.92 -3.56
C PRO A 179 -2.76 16.21 -3.64
N TYR A 180 -3.26 17.28 -3.02
CA TYR A 180 -2.62 18.60 -2.94
C TYR A 180 -1.15 18.51 -2.51
N ILE A 181 -0.78 17.42 -1.84
CA ILE A 181 0.58 17.07 -1.45
C ILE A 181 1.55 17.08 -2.65
N TYR A 182 1.14 16.63 -3.83
CA TYR A 182 1.98 16.69 -5.03
C TYR A 182 2.21 18.13 -5.48
N TYR A 183 1.19 18.98 -5.45
CA TYR A 183 1.34 20.39 -5.79
C TYR A 183 2.24 21.11 -4.80
N PHE A 184 2.05 20.91 -3.49
CA PHE A 184 2.91 21.50 -2.46
C PHE A 184 4.35 21.02 -2.52
N ARG A 185 4.60 19.81 -3.02
CA ARG A 185 5.94 19.27 -3.15
C ARG A 185 6.67 19.78 -4.40
N TYR A 186 5.98 20.00 -5.51
CA TYR A 186 6.59 20.40 -6.79
C TYR A 186 6.59 21.92 -7.05
N ILE A 187 5.60 22.65 -6.55
CA ILE A 187 5.53 24.12 -6.68
C ILE A 187 6.80 24.82 -6.15
N PRO A 188 7.36 24.50 -4.97
CA PRO A 188 8.57 25.13 -4.50
C PRO A 188 9.78 24.90 -5.40
N TYR A 189 9.93 23.70 -5.97
CA TYR A 189 11.04 23.39 -6.87
C TYR A 189 10.96 24.17 -8.19
N LEU A 190 9.77 24.32 -8.72
CA LEU A 190 9.53 25.10 -9.93
C LEU A 190 9.74 26.60 -9.70
N PHE A 191 9.31 27.09 -8.55
CA PHE A 191 9.54 28.48 -8.17
C PHE A 191 11.04 28.77 -7.95
N LEU A 192 11.75 27.85 -7.32
CA LEU A 192 13.19 27.91 -7.14
C LEU A 192 13.94 27.88 -8.48
N GLY A 193 13.54 26.99 -9.40
CA GLY A 193 14.08 26.90 -10.74
C GLY A 193 13.89 28.18 -11.55
N ALA A 194 12.69 28.77 -11.50
CA ALA A 194 12.39 30.05 -12.13
C ALA A 194 13.19 31.21 -11.52
N LEU A 195 13.38 31.23 -10.20
CA LEU A 195 14.22 32.20 -9.51
C LEU A 195 15.70 32.06 -9.89
N CYS A 196 16.24 30.85 -9.91
CA CYS A 196 17.64 30.62 -10.32
C CYS A 196 17.89 31.03 -11.76
N TYR A 197 16.93 30.72 -12.66
CA TYR A 197 17.04 31.12 -14.07
C TYR A 197 17.00 32.66 -14.23
N THR A 198 16.07 33.34 -13.55
CA THR A 198 16.00 34.80 -13.61
C THR A 198 17.23 35.47 -12.98
N MET A 199 17.79 34.90 -11.91
CA MET A 199 19.04 35.39 -11.34
C MET A 199 20.24 35.14 -12.27
N GLY A 200 20.32 33.99 -12.91
CA GLY A 200 21.39 33.70 -13.91
C GLY A 200 21.36 34.67 -15.07
N TYR A 201 20.17 35.08 -15.51
CA TYR A 201 20.03 36.03 -16.62
C TYR A 201 20.35 37.50 -16.22
N ILE A 202 20.27 37.82 -14.93
CA ILE A 202 20.63 39.14 -14.41
C ILE A 202 22.15 39.30 -14.24
N LEU A 203 22.86 38.16 -14.03
CA LEU A 203 24.30 38.11 -13.80
C LEU A 203 25.12 37.99 -15.10
N MET A 204 24.51 37.70 -16.25
CA MET A 204 25.06 37.75 -17.58
C MET A 204 24.82 39.13 -18.26
#